data_cd10b6b02b479655de04478e557dd92e
#
_entry.id   cd10b6b02b479655de04478e557dd92e
#
_cell.length_a   1.000
_cell.length_b   1.000
_cell.length_c   1.000
_cell.angle_alpha   90.00
_cell.angle_beta   90.00
_cell.angle_gamma   90.00
#
_symmetry.space_group_name_H-M   'P 1'
#
loop_
_entity.id
_entity.type
_entity.pdbx_description
1 polymer ?
#
loop_
_entity_poly.entity_id
_entity_poly.type
_entity_poly.pdbx_seq_one_letter_code
_entity_poly.pdbx_strand_id
1 'polypeptide(L)'
;MDYIFLLFIFFFAFLGLNKGFVLSLLSFLKWIIAFVLVKILLPIITPYTEGIIKSEFTHDILIGTIIFILSIFLIMLIMNGMKKTMTWTGLGPIDKFFGFIFGFFKGYAYFVAIYSIINFIHPADRWGDSFNKGKFKNVIVNGQNFLEENLPKRYEYIDKSKKNVEKITK
;
A
#
# COMPACT_ATOMS: atom_id res chain seq x y z
N MET A 1 -14.99 18.97 -2.21
CA MET A 1 -13.98 17.91 -2.35
C MET A 1 -12.55 18.43 -2.43
N ASP A 2 -12.30 19.50 -3.16
CA ASP A 2 -10.96 20.07 -3.40
C ASP A 2 -10.19 20.38 -2.11
N TYR A 3 -10.85 20.98 -1.12
CA TYR A 3 -10.23 21.29 0.18
C TYR A 3 -9.77 20.04 0.94
N ILE A 4 -10.58 18.97 0.90
CA ILE A 4 -10.24 17.70 1.56
C ILE A 4 -9.03 17.07 0.85
N PHE A 5 -9.02 17.08 -0.48
CA PHE A 5 -7.93 16.58 -1.29
C PHE A 5 -6.61 17.33 -0.99
N LEU A 6 -6.65 18.68 -1.04
CA LEU A 6 -5.49 19.50 -0.74
C LEU A 6 -4.99 19.31 0.69
N LEU A 7 -5.91 19.33 1.67
CA LEU A 7 -5.57 19.12 3.08
C LEU A 7 -4.90 17.75 3.29
N PHE A 8 -5.44 16.71 2.65
CA PHE A 8 -4.89 15.36 2.74
C PHE A 8 -3.48 15.29 2.15
N ILE A 9 -3.27 15.84 0.95
CA ILE A 9 -1.95 15.85 0.30
C ILE A 9 -0.94 16.65 1.13
N PHE A 10 -1.30 17.86 1.58
CA PHE A 10 -0.41 18.67 2.40
C PHE A 10 -0.08 18.00 3.73
N PHE A 11 -1.03 17.32 4.36
CA PHE A 11 -0.78 16.55 5.57
C PHE A 11 0.32 15.50 5.35
N PHE A 12 0.25 14.72 4.26
CA PHE A 12 1.29 13.75 3.93
C PHE A 12 2.61 14.40 3.51
N ALA A 13 2.57 15.53 2.84
CA ALA A 13 3.76 16.32 2.49
C ALA A 13 4.50 16.79 3.75
N PHE A 14 3.79 17.32 4.75
CA PHE A 14 4.38 17.71 6.03
C PHE A 14 4.91 16.50 6.82
N LEU A 15 4.22 15.38 6.81
CA LEU A 15 4.75 14.14 7.41
C LEU A 15 6.04 13.70 6.73
N GLY A 16 6.13 13.85 5.40
CA GLY A 16 7.33 13.57 4.63
C GLY A 16 8.49 14.52 4.98
N LEU A 17 8.19 15.82 5.11
CA LEU A 17 9.15 16.83 5.56
C LEU A 17 9.77 16.50 6.93
N ASN A 18 8.92 16.08 7.89
CA ASN A 18 9.38 15.75 9.23
C ASN A 18 10.21 14.46 9.29
N LYS A 19 9.84 13.46 8.48
CA LYS A 19 10.54 12.17 8.44
C LYS A 19 11.79 12.18 7.57
N GLY A 20 11.83 13.02 6.55
CA GLY A 20 12.79 12.96 5.45
C GLY A 20 12.40 11.93 4.38
N PHE A 21 13.08 12.01 3.24
CA PHE A 21 12.81 11.17 2.07
C PHE A 21 13.09 9.70 2.34
N VAL A 22 14.29 9.38 2.83
CA VAL A 22 14.72 7.99 3.01
C VAL A 22 13.79 7.24 3.97
N LEU A 23 13.45 7.87 5.11
CA LEU A 23 12.56 7.26 6.09
C LEU A 23 11.10 7.21 5.60
N SER A 24 10.67 8.17 4.80
CA SER A 24 9.34 8.18 4.19
C SER A 24 9.21 7.09 3.13
N LEU A 25 10.25 6.89 2.31
CA LEU A 25 10.33 5.85 1.30
C LEU A 25 10.34 4.46 1.96
N LEU A 26 11.20 4.24 2.96
CA LEU A 26 11.22 2.98 3.72
C LEU A 26 9.89 2.72 4.44
N SER A 27 9.28 3.76 5.00
CA SER A 27 7.94 3.65 5.62
C SER A 27 6.85 3.22 4.62
N PHE A 28 7.00 3.59 3.36
CA PHE A 28 6.10 3.17 2.30
C PHE A 28 6.42 1.74 1.85
N LEU A 29 7.69 1.45 1.62
CA LEU A 29 8.15 0.16 1.11
C LEU A 29 8.10 -0.97 2.16
N LYS A 30 8.07 -0.65 3.45
CA LYS A 30 8.10 -1.68 4.51
C LYS A 30 7.06 -2.78 4.36
N TRP A 31 5.85 -2.42 3.89
CA TRP A 31 4.77 -3.37 3.66
C TRP A 31 5.09 -4.32 2.50
N ILE A 32 5.61 -3.76 1.41
CA ILE A 32 6.02 -4.54 0.23
C ILE A 32 7.17 -5.48 0.61
N ILE A 33 8.18 -4.97 1.32
CA ILE A 33 9.33 -5.75 1.78
C ILE A 33 8.87 -6.87 2.72
N ALA A 34 7.95 -6.57 3.66
CA ALA A 34 7.41 -7.58 4.56
C ALA A 34 6.66 -8.70 3.81
N PHE A 35 5.85 -8.37 2.80
CA PHE A 35 5.20 -9.37 1.95
C PHE A 35 6.20 -10.23 1.15
N VAL A 36 7.24 -9.60 0.60
CA VAL A 36 8.31 -10.32 -0.10
C VAL A 36 9.04 -11.27 0.85
N LEU A 37 9.33 -10.83 2.06
CA LEU A 37 9.96 -11.68 3.09
C LEU A 37 9.07 -12.85 3.48
N VAL A 38 7.77 -12.66 3.65
CA VAL A 38 6.83 -13.78 3.87
C VAL A 38 6.91 -14.77 2.72
N LYS A 39 6.83 -14.32 1.48
CA LYS A 39 6.89 -15.20 0.30
C LYS A 39 8.18 -16.01 0.20
N ILE A 40 9.30 -15.45 0.66
CA ILE A 40 10.61 -16.13 0.65
C ILE A 40 10.77 -17.05 1.86
N LEU A 41 10.40 -16.58 3.05
CA LEU A 41 10.66 -17.29 4.30
C LEU A 41 9.63 -18.38 4.61
N LEU A 42 8.37 -18.20 4.19
CA LEU A 42 7.31 -19.19 4.45
C LEU A 42 7.70 -20.58 3.94
N PRO A 43 8.09 -20.80 2.67
CA PRO A 43 8.47 -22.13 2.19
C PRO A 43 9.73 -22.69 2.87
N ILE A 44 10.59 -21.84 3.44
CA ILE A 44 11.78 -22.26 4.17
C ILE A 44 11.41 -22.73 5.58
N ILE A 45 10.42 -22.10 6.22
CA ILE A 45 10.02 -22.37 7.60
C ILE A 45 9.00 -23.50 7.66
N THR A 46 8.14 -23.65 6.65
CA THR A 46 7.10 -24.69 6.59
C THR A 46 7.61 -26.10 6.94
N PRO A 47 8.72 -26.62 6.37
CA PRO A 47 9.20 -27.96 6.71
C PRO A 47 9.55 -28.18 8.19
N TYR A 48 9.87 -27.11 8.92
CA TYR A 48 10.20 -27.18 10.35
C TYR A 48 8.99 -27.06 11.26
N THR A 49 7.86 -26.62 10.71
CA THR A 49 6.61 -26.34 11.45
C THR A 49 5.46 -27.23 11.01
N GLU A 50 5.67 -28.09 10.00
CA GLU A 50 4.72 -29.12 9.59
C GLU A 50 4.41 -30.07 10.75
N GLY A 51 3.13 -30.37 10.93
CA GLY A 51 2.64 -31.23 12.02
C GLY A 51 2.18 -30.50 13.27
N ILE A 52 2.48 -29.20 13.45
CA ILE A 52 1.96 -28.40 14.56
C ILE A 52 0.47 -28.10 14.36
N ILE A 53 0.07 -27.86 13.11
CA ILE A 53 -1.30 -27.51 12.74
C ILE A 53 -1.75 -28.46 11.62
N LYS A 54 -2.86 -29.17 11.86
CA LYS A 54 -3.40 -30.16 10.92
C LYS A 54 -3.89 -29.59 9.59
N SER A 55 -4.27 -28.30 9.57
CA SER A 55 -4.77 -27.63 8.37
C SER A 55 -3.64 -26.83 7.74
N GLU A 56 -3.18 -27.21 6.55
CA GLU A 56 -2.15 -26.54 5.76
C GLU A 56 -2.48 -25.04 5.56
N PHE A 57 -3.74 -24.73 5.22
CA PHE A 57 -4.20 -23.34 5.06
C PHE A 57 -4.08 -22.52 6.35
N THR A 58 -4.48 -23.10 7.49
CA THR A 58 -4.38 -22.41 8.79
C THR A 58 -2.92 -22.23 9.22
N HIS A 59 -2.08 -23.24 8.96
CA HIS A 59 -0.65 -23.18 9.19
C HIS A 59 0.00 -22.03 8.43
N ASP A 60 -0.22 -21.94 7.12
CA ASP A 60 0.37 -20.91 6.27
C ASP A 60 -0.07 -19.50 6.66
N ILE A 61 -1.33 -19.31 7.04
CA ILE A 61 -1.83 -18.01 7.53
C ILE A 61 -1.15 -17.65 8.86
N LEU A 62 -1.04 -18.56 9.81
CA LEU A 62 -0.45 -18.25 11.12
C LEU A 62 1.04 -17.98 11.00
N ILE A 63 1.80 -18.86 10.35
CA ILE A 63 3.24 -18.70 10.16
C ILE A 63 3.53 -17.47 9.29
N GLY A 64 2.78 -17.28 8.19
CA GLY A 64 2.90 -16.10 7.34
C GLY A 64 2.63 -14.80 8.11
N THR A 65 1.63 -14.78 8.99
CA THR A 65 1.34 -13.62 9.84
C THR A 65 2.47 -13.32 10.82
N ILE A 66 3.03 -14.35 11.46
CA ILE A 66 4.16 -14.21 12.38
C ILE A 66 5.38 -13.65 11.64
N ILE A 67 5.73 -14.21 10.49
CA ILE A 67 6.84 -13.73 9.65
C ILE A 67 6.61 -12.28 9.25
N PHE A 68 5.38 -11.92 8.87
CA PHE A 68 5.02 -10.56 8.47
C PHE A 68 5.22 -9.54 9.59
N ILE A 69 4.72 -9.85 10.79
CA ILE A 69 4.87 -8.99 11.97
C ILE A 69 6.34 -8.83 12.34
N LEU A 70 7.11 -9.93 12.37
CA LEU A 70 8.54 -9.90 12.68
C LEU A 70 9.32 -9.09 11.63
N SER A 71 8.98 -9.24 10.35
CA SER A 71 9.59 -8.47 9.26
C SER A 71 9.34 -6.97 9.41
N ILE A 72 8.10 -6.56 9.70
CA ILE A 72 7.78 -5.15 9.97
C ILE A 72 8.58 -4.63 11.17
N PHE A 73 8.66 -5.41 12.25
CA PHE A 73 9.40 -5.04 13.45
C PHE A 73 10.89 -4.84 13.16
N LEU A 74 11.53 -5.76 12.43
CA LEU A 74 12.94 -5.65 12.03
C LEU A 74 13.17 -4.41 11.15
N ILE A 75 12.32 -4.16 10.17
CA ILE A 75 12.41 -2.96 9.32
C ILE A 75 12.29 -1.69 10.18
N MET A 76 11.39 -1.66 11.16
CA MET A 76 11.26 -0.51 12.08
C MET A 76 12.51 -0.29 12.94
N LEU A 77 13.18 -1.35 13.40
CA LEU A 77 14.44 -1.23 14.12
C LEU A 77 15.53 -0.61 13.25
N ILE A 78 15.67 -1.08 12.00
CA ILE A 78 16.62 -0.52 11.02
C ILE A 78 16.32 0.96 10.77
N MET A 79 15.04 1.32 10.54
CA MET A 79 14.65 2.71 10.33
C MET A 79 14.98 3.61 11.52
N ASN A 80 14.81 3.13 12.75
CA ASN A 80 15.13 3.88 13.95
C ASN A 80 16.65 4.10 14.10
N GLY A 81 17.45 3.11 13.74
CA GLY A 81 18.92 3.25 13.68
C GLY A 81 19.35 4.30 12.64
N MET A 82 18.74 4.28 11.45
CA MET A 82 19.03 5.22 10.36
C MET A 82 18.71 6.67 10.72
N LYS A 83 17.64 6.93 11.48
CA LYS A 83 17.31 8.31 11.95
C LYS A 83 18.49 8.98 12.63
N LYS A 84 19.18 8.26 13.51
CA LYS A 84 20.31 8.78 14.28
C LYS A 84 21.50 9.13 13.36
N THR A 85 21.76 8.29 12.36
CA THR A 85 22.85 8.48 11.40
C THR A 85 22.58 9.64 10.46
N MET A 86 21.36 9.82 9.98
CA MET A 86 21.00 10.89 9.03
C MET A 86 21.09 12.29 9.63
N THR A 87 20.83 12.45 10.91
CA THR A 87 21.05 13.74 11.60
C THR A 87 22.52 14.12 11.69
N TRP A 88 23.43 13.16 11.64
CA TRP A 88 24.87 13.35 11.75
C TRP A 88 25.55 13.74 10.42
N THR A 89 24.99 13.33 9.30
CA THR A 89 25.62 13.50 7.96
C THR A 89 25.43 14.88 7.34
N GLY A 90 24.68 15.79 7.98
CA GLY A 90 24.38 17.14 7.43
C GLY A 90 23.45 17.15 6.21
N LEU A 91 23.04 15.99 5.70
CA LEU A 91 22.12 15.84 4.58
C LEU A 91 20.64 16.07 4.97
N GLY A 92 20.39 16.30 6.25
CA GLY A 92 19.03 16.46 6.80
C GLY A 92 18.14 17.48 6.09
N PRO A 93 18.59 18.69 5.73
CA PRO A 93 17.76 19.64 5.00
C PRO A 93 17.36 19.18 3.60
N ILE A 94 18.30 18.59 2.87
CA ILE A 94 18.08 18.06 1.51
C ILE A 94 17.13 16.85 1.57
N ASP A 95 17.36 15.92 2.50
CA ASP A 95 16.50 14.77 2.72
C ASP A 95 15.08 15.17 3.11
N LYS A 96 14.92 16.20 3.94
CA LYS A 96 13.61 16.75 4.30
C LYS A 96 12.88 17.35 3.11
N PHE A 97 13.59 18.10 2.24
CA PHE A 97 13.01 18.68 1.03
C PHE A 97 12.48 17.58 0.09
N PHE A 98 13.28 16.57 -0.19
CA PHE A 98 12.83 15.42 -0.97
C PHE A 98 11.74 14.63 -0.24
N GLY A 99 11.78 14.57 1.08
CA GLY A 99 10.73 13.99 1.91
C GLY A 99 9.38 14.69 1.73
N PHE A 100 9.37 16.03 1.63
CA PHE A 100 8.18 16.80 1.34
C PHE A 100 7.59 16.45 -0.03
N ILE A 101 8.42 16.43 -1.07
CA ILE A 101 8.01 16.08 -2.43
C ILE A 101 7.45 14.64 -2.46
N PHE A 102 8.16 13.70 -1.87
CA PHE A 102 7.72 12.30 -1.80
C PHE A 102 6.42 12.13 -1.00
N GLY A 103 6.30 12.88 0.11
CA GLY A 103 5.07 12.92 0.91
C GLY A 103 3.86 13.40 0.11
N PHE A 104 4.06 14.40 -0.76
CA PHE A 104 3.03 14.89 -1.68
C PHE A 104 2.55 13.80 -2.64
N PHE A 105 3.46 13.10 -3.32
CA PHE A 105 3.11 12.00 -4.21
C PHE A 105 2.46 10.83 -3.47
N LYS A 106 2.96 10.50 -2.29
CA LYS A 106 2.38 9.47 -1.43
C LYS A 106 0.96 9.82 -0.98
N GLY A 107 0.73 11.08 -0.60
CA GLY A 107 -0.60 11.58 -0.27
C GLY A 107 -1.56 11.46 -1.43
N TYR A 108 -1.12 11.83 -2.63
CA TYR A 108 -1.89 11.65 -3.86
C TYR A 108 -2.24 10.16 -4.10
N ALA A 109 -1.25 9.28 -4.06
CA ALA A 109 -1.47 7.84 -4.27
C ALA A 109 -2.46 7.24 -3.26
N TYR A 110 -2.35 7.60 -1.99
CA TYR A 110 -3.29 7.15 -0.95
C TYR A 110 -4.69 7.73 -1.15
N PHE A 111 -4.81 9.00 -1.54
CA PHE A 111 -6.10 9.60 -1.80
C PHE A 111 -6.81 8.91 -2.97
N VAL A 112 -6.09 8.67 -4.07
CA VAL A 112 -6.63 7.95 -5.24
C VAL A 112 -7.03 6.52 -4.86
N ALA A 113 -6.23 5.81 -4.06
CA ALA A 113 -6.59 4.46 -3.60
C ALA A 113 -7.86 4.46 -2.74
N ILE A 114 -7.98 5.39 -1.79
CA ILE A 114 -9.18 5.54 -0.95
C ILE A 114 -10.38 5.91 -1.83
N TYR A 115 -10.22 6.86 -2.74
CA TYR A 115 -11.25 7.24 -3.69
C TYR A 115 -11.73 6.05 -4.53
N SER A 116 -10.80 5.25 -5.07
CA SER A 116 -11.12 4.07 -5.88
C SER A 116 -11.94 3.04 -5.08
N ILE A 117 -11.57 2.81 -3.81
CA ILE A 117 -12.31 1.91 -2.91
C ILE A 117 -13.73 2.44 -2.66
N ILE A 118 -13.87 3.73 -2.36
CA ILE A 118 -15.17 4.33 -2.10
C ILE A 118 -16.02 4.33 -3.37
N ASN A 119 -15.44 4.67 -4.52
CA ASN A 119 -16.13 4.65 -5.82
C ASN A 119 -16.59 3.24 -6.21
N PHE A 120 -15.85 2.21 -5.82
CA PHE A 120 -16.24 0.81 -6.01
C PHE A 120 -17.48 0.42 -5.18
N ILE A 121 -17.59 0.94 -3.94
CA ILE A 121 -18.73 0.65 -3.04
C ILE A 121 -19.92 1.54 -3.41
N HIS A 122 -19.66 2.81 -3.70
CA HIS A 122 -20.66 3.82 -3.99
C HIS A 122 -20.25 4.66 -5.20
N PRO A 123 -20.78 4.37 -6.40
CA PRO A 123 -20.36 5.02 -7.64
C PRO A 123 -20.44 6.54 -7.58
N ALA A 124 -19.43 7.21 -8.13
CA ALA A 124 -19.28 8.67 -8.08
C ALA A 124 -20.41 9.45 -8.74
N ASP A 125 -21.18 8.82 -9.63
CA ASP A 125 -22.36 9.40 -10.27
C ASP A 125 -23.45 9.80 -9.25
N ARG A 126 -23.44 9.13 -8.08
CA ARG A 126 -24.37 9.40 -6.97
C ARG A 126 -23.82 10.40 -5.96
N TRP A 127 -22.58 10.89 -6.17
CA TRP A 127 -21.99 11.89 -5.30
C TRP A 127 -22.48 13.28 -5.70
N GLY A 128 -22.77 14.11 -4.70
CA GLY A 128 -23.33 15.43 -4.93
C GLY A 128 -22.47 16.35 -5.80
N ASP A 129 -23.07 17.45 -6.25
CA ASP A 129 -22.48 18.50 -7.10
C ASP A 129 -21.09 18.99 -6.63
N SER A 130 -20.85 18.97 -5.33
CA SER A 130 -19.57 19.39 -4.73
C SER A 130 -18.37 18.57 -5.18
N PHE A 131 -18.58 17.31 -5.58
CA PHE A 131 -17.54 16.49 -6.17
C PHE A 131 -17.44 16.73 -7.67
N ASN A 132 -18.57 16.74 -8.35
CA ASN A 132 -18.63 16.84 -9.80
C ASN A 132 -18.10 18.16 -10.36
N LYS A 133 -18.19 19.25 -9.58
CA LYS A 133 -17.67 20.59 -9.90
C LYS A 133 -16.27 20.84 -9.36
N GLY A 134 -15.62 19.84 -8.74
CA GLY A 134 -14.26 19.97 -8.16
C GLY A 134 -13.19 20.18 -9.23
N LYS A 135 -12.25 21.12 -8.98
CA LYS A 135 -11.12 21.41 -9.89
C LYS A 135 -10.17 20.24 -10.02
N PHE A 136 -9.99 19.45 -8.95
CA PHE A 136 -9.09 18.29 -8.93
C PHE A 136 -9.76 16.97 -9.31
N LYS A 137 -11.06 16.97 -9.66
CA LYS A 137 -11.78 15.78 -10.10
C LYS A 137 -11.02 15.00 -11.18
N ASN A 138 -10.59 15.70 -12.24
CA ASN A 138 -9.90 15.05 -13.36
C ASN A 138 -8.58 14.40 -12.94
N VAL A 139 -7.84 15.03 -12.03
CA VAL A 139 -6.56 14.49 -11.52
C VAL A 139 -6.81 13.21 -10.71
N ILE A 140 -7.86 13.18 -9.90
CA ILE A 140 -8.23 12.03 -9.08
C ILE A 140 -8.74 10.89 -9.96
N VAL A 141 -9.64 11.18 -10.91
CA VAL A 141 -10.21 10.19 -11.83
C VAL A 141 -9.15 9.60 -12.76
N ASN A 142 -8.24 10.41 -13.28
CA ASN A 142 -7.10 9.90 -14.08
C ASN A 142 -6.21 8.96 -13.27
N GLY A 143 -5.96 9.26 -11.99
CA GLY A 143 -5.24 8.37 -11.09
C GLY A 143 -5.98 7.04 -10.86
N GLN A 144 -7.31 7.07 -10.70
CA GLN A 144 -8.12 5.86 -10.59
C GLN A 144 -8.06 5.02 -11.88
N ASN A 145 -8.25 5.64 -13.04
CA ASN A 145 -8.18 4.94 -14.33
C ASN A 145 -6.82 4.25 -14.52
N PHE A 146 -5.73 4.94 -14.15
CA PHE A 146 -4.39 4.36 -14.18
C PHE A 146 -4.28 3.12 -13.28
N LEU A 147 -4.86 3.15 -12.08
CA LEU A 147 -4.90 1.99 -11.19
C LEU A 147 -5.74 0.85 -11.79
N GLU A 148 -6.91 1.15 -12.35
CA GLU A 148 -7.80 0.14 -12.94
C GLU A 148 -7.20 -0.53 -14.18
N GLU A 149 -6.46 0.21 -15.00
CA GLU A 149 -5.78 -0.34 -16.18
C GLU A 149 -4.62 -1.26 -15.82
N ASN A 150 -3.90 -0.97 -14.73
CA ASN A 150 -2.72 -1.71 -14.30
C ASN A 150 -3.00 -2.80 -13.27
N LEU A 151 -4.19 -2.80 -12.65
CA LEU A 151 -4.61 -3.89 -11.77
C LEU A 151 -5.20 -5.03 -12.61
N PRO A 152 -4.90 -6.31 -12.28
CA PRO A 152 -5.47 -7.45 -12.99
C PRO A 152 -6.99 -7.38 -12.91
N LYS A 153 -7.64 -7.34 -14.07
CA LYS A 153 -9.10 -7.19 -14.18
C LYS A 153 -9.78 -8.33 -13.44
N ARG A 154 -10.50 -8.00 -12.40
CA ARG A 154 -11.25 -8.94 -11.54
C ARG A 154 -12.17 -9.87 -12.37
N TYR A 155 -12.64 -9.42 -13.51
CA TYR A 155 -13.46 -10.19 -14.46
C TYR A 155 -12.72 -11.43 -15.01
N GLU A 156 -11.42 -11.36 -15.16
CA GLU A 156 -10.63 -12.49 -15.68
C GLU A 156 -10.55 -13.66 -14.68
N TYR A 157 -10.54 -13.36 -13.38
CA TYR A 157 -10.59 -14.40 -12.33
C TYR A 157 -11.99 -15.02 -12.19
N ILE A 158 -13.04 -14.20 -12.30
CA ILE A 158 -14.43 -14.68 -12.20
C ILE A 158 -14.78 -15.54 -13.42
N ASP A 159 -14.33 -15.16 -14.62
CA ASP A 159 -14.56 -15.93 -15.84
C ASP A 159 -13.76 -17.23 -15.86
N LYS A 160 -12.52 -17.22 -15.38
CA LYS A 160 -11.72 -18.45 -15.20
C LYS A 160 -12.35 -19.39 -14.15
N SER A 161 -12.88 -18.84 -13.07
CA SER A 161 -13.57 -19.62 -12.03
C SER A 161 -14.87 -20.23 -12.56
N LYS A 162 -15.69 -19.49 -13.31
CA LYS A 162 -16.90 -19.99 -13.94
C LYS A 162 -16.61 -21.08 -14.96
N LYS A 163 -15.61 -20.90 -15.84
CA LYS A 163 -15.19 -21.91 -16.82
C LYS A 163 -14.66 -23.19 -16.16
N ASN A 164 -13.99 -23.07 -15.00
CA ASN A 164 -13.53 -24.25 -14.26
C ASN A 164 -14.67 -25.02 -13.60
N VAL A 165 -15.67 -24.32 -13.04
CA VAL A 165 -16.87 -24.95 -12.45
C VAL A 165 -17.70 -25.65 -13.54
N GLU A 166 -17.85 -25.05 -14.70
CA GLU A 166 -18.59 -25.63 -15.83
C GLU A 166 -17.91 -26.87 -16.43
N LYS A 167 -16.55 -26.95 -16.33
CA LYS A 167 -15.80 -28.16 -16.73
C LYS A 167 -15.89 -29.32 -15.73
N ILE A 168 -16.21 -29.03 -14.47
CA ILE A 168 -16.32 -30.06 -13.42
C ILE A 168 -17.75 -30.60 -13.35
N THR A 169 -18.74 -29.85 -13.87
CA THR A 169 -20.16 -30.21 -13.86
C THR A 169 -20.64 -30.88 -15.16
N LYS A 170 -19.78 -31.03 -16.15
CA LYS A 170 -19.97 -31.89 -17.35
C LYS A 170 -19.15 -33.17 -17.24
#